data_18456a686eb1c4b1063eaaf05b3348cc
#
_entry.id   18456a686eb1c4b1063eaaf05b3348cc
#
_cell.length_a   1.000
_cell.length_b   1.000
_cell.length_c   1.000
_cell.angle_alpha   90.00
_cell.angle_beta   90.00
_cell.angle_gamma   90.00
#
_symmetry.space_group_name_H-M   'P 1'
#
loop_
_entity.id
_entity.type
_entity.pdbx_description
1 polymer ?
#
loop_
_entity_poly.entity_id
_entity_poly.type
_entity_poly.pdbx_seq_one_letter_code
_entity_poly.pdbx_strand_id
1 'polypeptide(L)'
;MNGEQAEAEAELLRSIEQSHREGGLDEGAVALIENVVEFSSTDVGEVMTPRTDIDGLEYTDDLSEIRRLIGEVGHSRIPVYEEDLDHIAGILYAKDLVRWLGEEAADFTLRPLLRRPIVIPETKQVADLLADFQRSEVHMAMVVDEYGGTAGLVTIEDVLEEIVGEIVDEH
;
A
#
# COMPACT_ATOMS: atom_id res chain seq x y z
N MET A 1 10.95 -19.00 4.16
CA MET A 1 9.92 -20.05 3.96
C MET A 1 10.53 -21.40 4.31
N ASN A 2 9.86 -22.22 5.11
CA ASN A 2 10.33 -23.55 5.41
C ASN A 2 9.81 -24.57 4.36
N GLY A 3 10.40 -25.80 4.35
CA GLY A 3 10.03 -26.83 3.38
C GLY A 3 8.57 -27.29 3.48
N GLU A 4 8.02 -27.29 4.68
CA GLU A 4 6.62 -27.69 4.92
C GLU A 4 5.63 -26.73 4.27
N GLN A 5 5.89 -25.43 4.34
CA GLN A 5 5.05 -24.42 3.72
C GLN A 5 5.10 -24.54 2.19
N ALA A 6 6.29 -24.75 1.64
CA ALA A 6 6.47 -24.92 0.19
C ALA A 6 5.73 -26.16 -0.32
N GLU A 7 5.77 -27.28 0.43
CA GLU A 7 5.05 -28.48 0.09
C GLU A 7 3.53 -28.30 0.14
N ALA A 8 3.03 -27.59 1.16
CA ALA A 8 1.61 -27.31 1.30
C ALA A 8 1.11 -26.45 0.14
N GLU A 9 1.87 -25.43 -0.25
CA GLU A 9 1.54 -24.60 -1.40
C GLU A 9 1.52 -25.40 -2.70
N ALA A 10 2.49 -26.29 -2.90
CA ALA A 10 2.56 -27.13 -4.10
C ALA A 10 1.37 -28.09 -4.17
N GLU A 11 0.99 -28.70 -3.06
CA GLU A 11 -0.21 -29.56 -3.01
C GLU A 11 -1.50 -28.82 -3.33
N LEU A 12 -1.63 -27.61 -2.76
CA LEU A 12 -2.79 -26.78 -3.00
C LEU A 12 -2.91 -26.41 -4.48
N LEU A 13 -1.81 -26.00 -5.10
CA LEU A 13 -1.79 -25.65 -6.52
C LEU A 13 -2.16 -26.82 -7.41
N ARG A 14 -1.69 -28.04 -7.08
CA ARG A 14 -2.04 -29.25 -7.81
C ARG A 14 -3.55 -29.57 -7.70
N SER A 15 -4.13 -29.40 -6.50
CA SER A 15 -5.56 -29.57 -6.30
C SER A 15 -6.38 -28.61 -7.13
N ILE A 16 -5.93 -27.36 -7.21
CA ILE A 16 -6.61 -26.31 -7.99
C ILE A 16 -6.56 -26.65 -9.48
N GLU A 17 -5.41 -27.07 -9.99
CA GLU A 17 -5.26 -27.47 -11.40
C GLU A 17 -6.15 -28.66 -11.74
N GLN A 18 -6.24 -29.65 -10.85
CA GLN A 18 -7.09 -30.80 -11.04
C GLN A 18 -8.56 -30.39 -11.09
N SER A 19 -9.01 -29.54 -10.18
CA SER A 19 -10.38 -29.04 -10.17
C SER A 19 -10.71 -28.28 -11.45
N HIS A 20 -9.75 -27.52 -11.98
CA HIS A 20 -9.93 -26.82 -13.24
C HIS A 20 -10.09 -27.77 -14.41
N ARG A 21 -9.25 -28.81 -14.49
CA ARG A 21 -9.34 -29.83 -15.55
C ARG A 21 -10.64 -30.61 -15.50
N GLU A 22 -11.21 -30.79 -14.33
CA GLU A 22 -12.48 -31.48 -14.12
C GLU A 22 -13.69 -30.57 -14.36
N GLY A 23 -13.48 -29.29 -14.70
CA GLY A 23 -14.55 -28.33 -14.99
C GLY A 23 -15.20 -27.71 -13.77
N GLY A 24 -14.63 -27.92 -12.57
CA GLY A 24 -15.15 -27.33 -11.33
C GLY A 24 -14.79 -25.86 -11.13
N LEU A 25 -13.74 -25.39 -11.77
CA LEU A 25 -13.26 -24.00 -11.66
C LEU A 25 -13.00 -23.43 -13.05
N ASP A 26 -13.38 -22.16 -13.28
CA ASP A 26 -13.03 -21.47 -14.52
C ASP A 26 -11.62 -20.86 -14.43
N GLU A 27 -11.10 -20.34 -15.55
CA GLU A 27 -9.77 -19.76 -15.60
C GLU A 27 -9.60 -18.56 -14.67
N GLY A 28 -10.61 -17.71 -14.56
CA GLY A 28 -10.58 -16.56 -13.67
C GLY A 28 -10.49 -16.97 -12.19
N ALA A 29 -11.26 -17.99 -11.80
CA ALA A 29 -11.20 -18.51 -10.43
C ALA A 29 -9.85 -19.15 -10.13
N VAL A 30 -9.29 -19.90 -11.07
CA VAL A 30 -7.95 -20.53 -10.91
C VAL A 30 -6.89 -19.46 -10.73
N ALA A 31 -6.89 -18.42 -11.60
CA ALA A 31 -5.91 -17.34 -11.53
C ALA A 31 -6.00 -16.60 -10.19
N LEU A 32 -7.20 -16.33 -9.70
CA LEU A 32 -7.41 -15.66 -8.41
C LEU A 32 -6.84 -16.49 -7.26
N ILE A 33 -7.13 -17.79 -7.24
CA ILE A 33 -6.64 -18.68 -6.18
C ILE A 33 -5.11 -18.79 -6.24
N GLU A 34 -4.53 -18.91 -7.44
CA GLU A 34 -3.08 -18.94 -7.59
C GLU A 34 -2.44 -17.67 -7.07
N ASN A 35 -3.03 -16.51 -7.32
CA ASN A 35 -2.56 -15.23 -6.81
C ASN A 35 -2.63 -15.19 -5.26
N VAL A 36 -3.68 -15.73 -4.67
CA VAL A 36 -3.80 -15.81 -3.19
C VAL A 36 -2.71 -16.69 -2.59
N VAL A 37 -2.43 -17.83 -3.21
CA VAL A 37 -1.36 -18.74 -2.75
C VAL A 37 0.00 -18.04 -2.81
N GLU A 38 0.30 -17.40 -3.93
CA GLU A 38 1.54 -16.64 -4.10
C GLU A 38 1.61 -15.46 -3.12
N PHE A 39 0.51 -14.76 -2.92
CA PHE A 39 0.37 -13.67 -1.96
C PHE A 39 0.79 -14.09 -0.55
N SER A 40 0.48 -15.32 -0.14
CA SER A 40 0.79 -15.79 1.21
C SER A 40 2.28 -15.84 1.53
N SER A 41 3.14 -15.82 0.51
CA SER A 41 4.60 -15.87 0.67
C SER A 41 5.31 -14.63 0.12
N THR A 42 4.58 -13.58 -0.22
CA THR A 42 5.16 -12.35 -0.78
C THR A 42 5.54 -11.37 0.33
N ASP A 43 6.76 -10.85 0.26
CA ASP A 43 7.24 -9.82 1.19
C ASP A 43 6.89 -8.42 0.69
N VAL A 44 6.72 -7.50 1.63
CA VAL A 44 6.40 -6.09 1.34
C VAL A 44 7.42 -5.44 0.41
N GLY A 45 8.71 -5.76 0.57
CA GLY A 45 9.76 -5.23 -0.30
C GLY A 45 9.56 -5.51 -1.77
N GLU A 46 8.84 -6.59 -2.12
CA GLU A 46 8.58 -6.98 -3.51
C GLU A 46 7.47 -6.16 -4.17
N VAL A 47 6.57 -5.56 -3.37
CA VAL A 47 5.39 -4.85 -3.89
C VAL A 47 5.38 -3.37 -3.58
N MET A 48 6.28 -2.89 -2.75
CA MET A 48 6.33 -1.49 -2.35
C MET A 48 6.67 -0.55 -3.51
N THR A 49 6.21 0.70 -3.39
CA THR A 49 6.74 1.80 -4.20
C THR A 49 8.10 2.17 -3.61
N PRO A 50 9.19 2.05 -4.37
CA PRO A 50 10.52 2.35 -3.82
C PRO A 50 10.67 3.85 -3.54
N ARG A 51 11.59 4.18 -2.63
CA ARG A 51 11.84 5.55 -2.19
C ARG A 51 11.97 6.56 -3.34
N THR A 52 12.68 6.18 -4.40
CA THR A 52 12.91 7.06 -5.54
C THR A 52 11.65 7.45 -6.30
N ASP A 53 10.58 6.66 -6.14
CA ASP A 53 9.31 6.86 -6.84
C ASP A 53 8.23 7.44 -5.92
N ILE A 54 8.56 7.79 -4.68
CA ILE A 54 7.59 8.37 -3.75
C ILE A 54 7.34 9.83 -4.09
N ASP A 55 6.06 10.16 -4.28
CA ASP A 55 5.60 11.55 -4.37
C ASP A 55 5.24 12.01 -2.96
N GLY A 56 6.11 12.81 -2.35
CA GLY A 56 5.91 13.30 -0.99
C GLY A 56 5.71 14.81 -0.97
N LEU A 57 5.14 15.30 0.11
CA LEU A 57 4.99 16.73 0.38
C LEU A 57 5.93 17.13 1.51
N GLU A 58 6.80 18.12 1.26
CA GLU A 58 7.55 18.72 2.34
C GLU A 58 6.59 19.51 3.23
N TYR A 59 6.74 19.36 4.56
CA TYR A 59 5.81 19.99 5.49
C TYR A 59 5.67 21.49 5.23
N THR A 60 4.44 21.96 5.09
CA THR A 60 4.12 23.37 4.94
C THR A 60 2.70 23.61 5.48
N ASP A 61 2.47 24.82 5.99
CA ASP A 61 1.12 25.27 6.39
C ASP A 61 0.47 26.12 5.30
N ASP A 62 1.12 26.21 4.12
CA ASP A 62 0.56 26.94 2.98
C ASP A 62 -0.43 26.05 2.21
N LEU A 63 -1.71 26.29 2.45
CA LEU A 63 -2.79 25.51 1.86
C LEU A 63 -2.77 25.57 0.32
N SER A 64 -2.34 26.68 -0.27
CA SER A 64 -2.25 26.83 -1.72
C SER A 64 -1.22 25.87 -2.32
N GLU A 65 -0.06 25.73 -1.69
CA GLU A 65 0.97 24.78 -2.11
C GLU A 65 0.48 23.35 -2.00
N ILE A 66 -0.20 23.03 -0.91
CA ILE A 66 -0.73 21.70 -0.67
C ILE A 66 -1.75 21.32 -1.73
N ARG A 67 -2.68 22.22 -2.02
CA ARG A 67 -3.69 22.01 -3.07
C ARG A 67 -3.07 21.80 -4.44
N ARG A 68 -2.04 22.58 -4.74
CA ARG A 68 -1.35 22.49 -6.02
C ARG A 68 -0.68 21.11 -6.18
N LEU A 69 0.04 20.66 -5.16
CA LEU A 69 0.71 19.37 -5.20
C LEU A 69 -0.28 18.21 -5.34
N ILE A 70 -1.35 18.23 -4.53
CA ILE A 70 -2.37 17.19 -4.59
C ILE A 70 -3.01 17.13 -5.98
N GLY A 71 -3.26 18.28 -6.59
CA GLY A 71 -3.80 18.35 -7.95
C GLY A 71 -2.84 17.80 -9.00
N GLU A 72 -1.53 17.99 -8.80
CA GLU A 72 -0.51 17.51 -9.72
C GLU A 72 -0.29 16.00 -9.62
N VAL A 73 -0.20 15.45 -8.41
CA VAL A 73 0.11 14.02 -8.23
C VAL A 73 -1.11 13.12 -8.32
N GLY A 74 -2.29 13.61 -8.00
CA GLY A 74 -3.54 12.86 -8.14
C GLY A 74 -3.70 11.68 -7.18
N HIS A 75 -2.88 11.58 -6.13
CA HIS A 75 -2.98 10.51 -5.16
C HIS A 75 -3.99 10.83 -4.05
N SER A 76 -4.63 9.81 -3.53
CA SER A 76 -5.58 9.95 -2.41
C SER A 76 -4.88 10.17 -1.07
N ARG A 77 -3.62 9.73 -0.97
CA ARG A 77 -2.81 9.81 0.25
C ARG A 77 -1.40 10.21 -0.13
N ILE A 78 -0.81 11.13 0.63
CA ILE A 78 0.54 11.63 0.34
C ILE A 78 1.33 11.63 1.65
N PRO A 79 2.53 11.02 1.68
CA PRO A 79 3.39 11.15 2.85
C PRO A 79 3.93 12.57 2.96
N VAL A 80 3.91 13.11 4.18
CA VAL A 80 4.43 14.43 4.48
C VAL A 80 5.72 14.27 5.27
N TYR A 81 6.78 14.93 4.83
CA TYR A 81 8.11 14.80 5.44
C TYR A 81 8.66 16.15 5.87
N GLU A 82 9.60 16.12 6.81
CA GLU A 82 10.38 17.29 7.23
C GLU A 82 11.83 17.03 6.87
N GLU A 83 12.45 17.91 6.10
CA GLU A 83 13.81 17.82 5.56
C GLU A 83 13.96 16.79 4.45
N ASP A 84 13.73 15.50 4.73
CA ASP A 84 13.81 14.43 3.75
C ASP A 84 12.84 13.30 4.09
N LEU A 85 12.80 12.29 3.22
CA LEU A 85 11.86 11.16 3.38
C LEU A 85 12.18 10.24 4.57
N ASP A 86 13.31 10.42 5.24
CA ASP A 86 13.62 9.67 6.45
C ASP A 86 12.92 10.26 7.68
N HIS A 87 12.32 11.43 7.55
CA HIS A 87 11.63 12.14 8.62
C HIS A 87 10.16 12.36 8.25
N ILE A 88 9.37 11.30 8.34
CA ILE A 88 7.96 11.36 7.98
C ILE A 88 7.17 11.97 9.14
N ALA A 89 6.52 13.11 8.86
CA ALA A 89 5.64 13.78 9.82
C ALA A 89 4.27 13.11 9.92
N GLY A 90 3.81 12.49 8.85
CA GLY A 90 2.54 11.79 8.81
C GLY A 90 2.04 11.62 7.39
N ILE A 91 0.81 11.14 7.26
CA ILE A 91 0.16 10.93 5.97
C ILE A 91 -1.00 11.91 5.84
N LEU A 92 -1.04 12.66 4.73
CA LEU A 92 -2.14 13.54 4.40
C LEU A 92 -3.11 12.80 3.48
N TYR A 93 -4.38 12.74 3.87
CA TYR A 93 -5.44 12.23 3.01
C TYR A 93 -6.09 13.39 2.28
N ALA A 94 -6.18 13.31 0.96
CA ALA A 94 -6.80 14.36 0.14
C ALA A 94 -8.23 14.68 0.61
N LYS A 95 -8.98 13.66 1.04
CA LYS A 95 -10.35 13.85 1.54
C LYS A 95 -10.43 14.76 2.78
N ASP A 96 -9.36 14.81 3.58
CA ASP A 96 -9.34 15.63 4.79
C ASP A 96 -9.21 17.13 4.50
N LEU A 97 -8.87 17.49 3.25
CA LEU A 97 -8.82 18.87 2.81
C LEU A 97 -10.17 19.39 2.29
N VAL A 98 -11.16 18.52 2.11
CA VAL A 98 -12.44 18.90 1.52
C VAL A 98 -13.10 20.04 2.30
N ARG A 99 -13.04 20.01 3.62
CA ARG A 99 -13.60 21.06 4.48
C ARG A 99 -12.92 22.43 4.30
N TRP A 100 -11.72 22.45 3.72
CA TRP A 100 -10.94 23.67 3.49
C TRP A 100 -11.08 24.20 2.07
N LEU A 101 -11.93 23.59 1.24
CA LEU A 101 -12.19 24.04 -0.12
C LEU A 101 -12.99 25.34 -0.07
N GLY A 102 -12.48 26.37 -0.72
CA GLY A 102 -13.15 27.67 -0.79
C GLY A 102 -12.95 28.57 0.42
N GLU A 103 -12.27 28.12 1.45
CA GLU A 103 -11.97 28.96 2.61
C GLU A 103 -10.61 29.65 2.48
N GLU A 104 -10.48 30.81 3.12
CA GLU A 104 -9.20 31.49 3.21
C GLU A 104 -8.33 30.78 4.25
N ALA A 105 -7.05 30.68 3.94
CA ALA A 105 -6.11 29.81 4.66
C ALA A 105 -5.50 30.44 5.92
N ALA A 106 -6.03 31.54 6.44
CA ALA A 106 -5.40 32.29 7.56
C ALA A 106 -5.20 31.44 8.82
N ASP A 107 -6.13 30.52 9.08
CA ASP A 107 -6.10 29.68 10.28
C ASP A 107 -5.73 28.23 9.98
N PHE A 108 -5.28 27.94 8.75
CA PHE A 108 -4.95 26.58 8.36
C PHE A 108 -3.61 26.14 8.96
N THR A 109 -3.60 24.95 9.60
CA THR A 109 -2.38 24.27 9.97
C THR A 109 -2.49 22.82 9.52
N LEU A 110 -1.41 22.29 8.97
CA LEU A 110 -1.40 20.95 8.41
C LEU A 110 -1.35 19.86 9.47
N ARG A 111 -0.58 20.08 10.54
CA ARG A 111 -0.29 19.03 11.51
C ARG A 111 -1.49 18.28 12.07
N PRO A 112 -2.61 18.94 12.46
CA PRO A 112 -3.78 18.21 12.96
C PRO A 112 -4.44 17.26 11.96
N LEU A 113 -4.20 17.46 10.66
CA LEU A 113 -4.76 16.61 9.61
C LEU A 113 -3.93 15.37 9.34
N LEU A 114 -2.67 15.36 9.77
CA LEU A 114 -1.76 14.25 9.47
C LEU A 114 -2.13 13.00 10.27
N ARG A 115 -2.21 11.89 9.56
CA ARG A 115 -2.47 10.58 10.17
C ARG A 115 -1.15 9.85 10.33
N ARG A 116 -1.05 9.03 11.39
CA ARG A 116 0.17 8.28 11.66
C ARG A 116 0.21 7.05 10.76
N PRO A 117 1.28 6.85 9.95
CA PRO A 117 1.40 5.66 9.12
C PRO A 117 1.75 4.43 9.95
N ILE A 118 1.46 3.26 9.38
CA ILE A 118 2.02 2.01 9.87
C ILE A 118 3.48 1.99 9.40
N VAL A 119 4.41 1.59 10.26
CA VAL A 119 5.84 1.51 9.93
C VAL A 119 6.28 0.06 10.01
N ILE A 120 6.83 -0.47 8.92
CA ILE A 120 7.14 -1.89 8.78
C ILE A 120 8.49 -2.11 8.09
N PRO A 121 9.16 -3.24 8.33
CA PRO A 121 10.35 -3.61 7.57
C PRO A 121 9.99 -4.21 6.21
N GLU A 122 10.95 -4.27 5.30
CA GLU A 122 10.78 -4.86 3.96
C GLU A 122 10.43 -6.34 4.01
N THR A 123 10.81 -7.02 5.07
CA THR A 123 10.61 -8.46 5.25
C THR A 123 9.22 -8.83 5.78
N LYS A 124 8.41 -7.84 6.14
CA LYS A 124 7.03 -8.11 6.58
C LYS A 124 6.25 -8.74 5.43
N GLN A 125 5.47 -9.76 5.71
CA GLN A 125 4.65 -10.39 4.69
C GLN A 125 3.43 -9.54 4.35
N VAL A 126 3.10 -9.52 3.07
CA VAL A 126 2.00 -8.70 2.54
C VAL A 126 0.66 -9.13 3.18
N ALA A 127 0.48 -10.42 3.43
CA ALA A 127 -0.73 -10.94 4.08
C ALA A 127 -0.90 -10.37 5.50
N ASP A 128 0.19 -10.25 6.26
CA ASP A 128 0.17 -9.68 7.60
C ASP A 128 -0.11 -8.17 7.54
N LEU A 129 0.45 -7.48 6.55
CA LEU A 129 0.16 -6.07 6.34
C LEU A 129 -1.31 -5.83 6.00
N LEU A 130 -1.90 -6.68 5.17
CA LEU A 130 -3.32 -6.57 4.86
C LEU A 130 -4.18 -6.68 6.13
N ALA A 131 -3.84 -7.61 7.02
CA ALA A 131 -4.53 -7.74 8.30
C ALA A 131 -4.38 -6.47 9.15
N ASP A 132 -3.19 -5.85 9.15
CA ASP A 132 -2.97 -4.59 9.86
C ASP A 132 -3.82 -3.46 9.27
N PHE A 133 -3.90 -3.36 7.95
CA PHE A 133 -4.75 -2.37 7.28
C PHE A 133 -6.24 -2.57 7.61
N GLN A 134 -6.68 -3.81 7.71
CA GLN A 134 -8.07 -4.11 8.06
C GLN A 134 -8.42 -3.71 9.49
N ARG A 135 -7.46 -3.71 10.39
CA ARG A 135 -7.63 -3.30 11.78
C ARG A 135 -7.45 -1.81 11.99
N SER A 136 -6.88 -1.11 11.03
CA SER A 136 -6.52 0.31 11.11
C SER A 136 -7.37 1.14 10.16
N GLU A 137 -7.53 2.43 10.46
CA GLU A 137 -8.16 3.37 9.56
C GLU A 137 -7.16 3.98 8.57
N VAL A 138 -5.86 3.67 8.75
CA VAL A 138 -4.80 4.20 7.88
C VAL A 138 -4.41 3.12 6.88
N HIS A 139 -4.48 3.44 5.60
CA HIS A 139 -4.27 2.52 4.50
C HIS A 139 -2.96 2.77 3.74
N MET A 140 -1.96 3.29 4.42
CA MET A 140 -0.61 3.46 3.90
C MET A 140 0.40 3.07 4.97
N ALA A 141 1.41 2.30 4.57
CA ALA A 141 2.51 1.90 5.44
C ALA A 141 3.82 2.46 4.89
N MET A 142 4.67 2.98 5.76
CA MET A 142 6.03 3.35 5.40
C MET A 142 6.93 2.16 5.65
N VAL A 143 7.76 1.82 4.68
CA VAL A 143 8.70 0.70 4.74
C VAL A 143 10.06 1.24 5.10
N VAL A 144 10.68 0.67 6.12
CA VAL A 144 11.99 1.14 6.62
C VAL A 144 13.06 0.08 6.43
N ASP A 145 14.30 0.55 6.22
CA ASP A 145 15.48 -0.31 6.10
C ASP A 145 16.10 -0.58 7.47
N GLU A 146 17.23 -1.28 7.50
CA GLU A 146 17.95 -1.67 8.71
C GLU A 146 18.47 -0.47 9.52
N TYR A 147 18.60 0.68 8.88
CA TYR A 147 19.12 1.89 9.51
C TYR A 147 18.02 2.85 9.94
N GLY A 148 16.76 2.45 9.77
CA GLY A 148 15.61 3.29 10.10
C GLY A 148 15.23 4.30 9.04
N GLY A 149 15.91 4.31 7.88
CA GLY A 149 15.57 5.18 6.77
C GLY A 149 14.40 4.63 5.95
N THR A 150 13.72 5.51 5.23
CA THR A 150 12.60 5.10 4.39
C THR A 150 13.08 4.36 3.14
N ALA A 151 12.68 3.11 2.99
CA ALA A 151 12.96 2.31 1.80
C ALA A 151 11.86 2.45 0.74
N GLY A 152 10.63 2.66 1.16
CA GLY A 152 9.48 2.77 0.26
C GLY A 152 8.18 2.97 1.01
N LEU A 153 7.06 2.83 0.30
CA LEU A 153 5.73 2.82 0.91
C LEU A 153 4.83 1.79 0.23
N VAL A 154 3.80 1.36 0.95
CA VAL A 154 2.80 0.42 0.43
C VAL A 154 1.42 0.92 0.82
N THR A 155 0.51 0.92 -0.15
CA THR A 155 -0.90 1.25 0.11
C THR A 155 -1.74 -0.03 0.14
N ILE A 156 -2.96 0.07 0.69
CA ILE A 156 -3.87 -1.07 0.69
C ILE A 156 -4.23 -1.48 -0.74
N GLU A 157 -4.31 -0.52 -1.66
CA GLU A 157 -4.58 -0.79 -3.07
C GLU A 157 -3.46 -1.64 -3.69
N ASP A 158 -2.20 -1.35 -3.37
CA ASP A 158 -1.07 -2.14 -3.84
C ASP A 158 -1.17 -3.60 -3.38
N VAL A 159 -1.56 -3.80 -2.13
CA VAL A 159 -1.71 -5.13 -1.55
C VAL A 159 -2.86 -5.89 -2.22
N LEU A 160 -4.00 -5.24 -2.42
CA LEU A 160 -5.16 -5.85 -3.05
C LEU A 160 -4.89 -6.20 -4.52
N GLU A 161 -4.08 -5.40 -5.21
CA GLU A 161 -3.69 -5.69 -6.59
C GLU A 161 -2.91 -6.99 -6.72
N GLU A 162 -2.10 -7.35 -5.72
CA GLU A 162 -1.40 -8.63 -5.71
C GLU A 162 -2.35 -9.83 -5.70
N ILE A 163 -3.52 -9.70 -5.11
CA ILE A 163 -4.53 -10.76 -5.08
C ILE A 163 -5.33 -10.79 -6.39
N VAL A 164 -5.80 -9.63 -6.82
CA VAL A 164 -6.65 -9.50 -8.01
C VAL A 164 -5.84 -9.57 -9.30
N GLY A 165 -4.67 -8.92 -9.28
CA GLY A 165 -3.69 -9.01 -10.37
C GLY A 165 -4.22 -8.64 -11.74
N GLU A 166 -3.68 -9.28 -12.75
CA GLU A 166 -4.00 -9.05 -14.16
C GLU A 166 -5.43 -9.48 -14.57
N ILE A 167 -6.15 -10.17 -13.66
CA ILE A 167 -7.52 -10.63 -13.96
C ILE A 167 -8.43 -9.44 -14.30
N VAL A 168 -8.20 -8.29 -13.66
CA VAL A 168 -8.98 -7.06 -13.89
C VAL A 168 -8.62 -6.41 -15.21
N ASP A 169 -7.37 -6.55 -15.64
CA ASP A 169 -6.83 -5.90 -16.86
C ASP A 169 -7.19 -6.64 -18.15
N GLU A 170 -7.73 -7.84 -18.07
CA GLU A 170 -8.16 -8.63 -19.24
C GLU A 170 -9.55 -8.24 -19.76
N HIS A 171 -10.15 -7.24 -19.18
CA HIS A 171 -11.43 -6.69 -19.62
C HIS A 171 -11.25 -5.35 -20.33
#